data_15ac1d8409cb50494e7834f1194b7d12
#
_entry.id   15ac1d8409cb50494e7834f1194b7d12
#
_cell.length_a   1.000
_cell.length_b   1.000
_cell.length_c   1.000
_cell.angle_alpha   90.00
_cell.angle_beta   90.00
_cell.angle_gamma   90.00
#
_symmetry.space_group_name_H-M   'P 1'
#
loop_
_entity.id
_entity.type
_entity.pdbx_description
1 polymer ?
#
loop_
_entity_poly.entity_id
_entity_poly.type
_entity_poly.pdbx_seq_one_letter_code
_entity_poly.pdbx_strand_id
1 'polypeptide(L)'
;MGSATSLPKDNSAFSLTLLKQLSNNNKTGNIFFSPFSISSALAMVMLGARGNTATQMSECLQTGDCWGDVHSSFAKLTELNRPDAPFTFSVANRLYIEKSCPFTLKFLIQSKKHYSTELESVDFKTRSEEVRIDVNNWVQKHTPGNITEVVDEDDLNELTRLVLLTATHFRGSWIKDFSEFKTYDAQFWLNKNDSKPVKMMKQEEDFACAFIEEANCKLEKELTSEKFVAWTHPGQMQTRCLDVRLPRFTLEETYDLNTVLSSMGMVDAFHHTKCDFSGMSGCKDLVLSKVIHKAFVEVHERGTEATVEVMGWKERHLLMIRQGNFDLKSFIADHPFLFFIRHNPTMNILLAGRFCCPV
;
A
#
# COMPACT_ATOMS: atom_id res chain seq x y z
N MET A 1 15.60 27.25 5.44
CA MET A 1 14.87 26.67 4.29
C MET A 1 15.47 25.29 4.08
N GLY A 2 14.96 24.30 4.80
CA GLY A 2 15.54 22.94 4.82
C GLY A 2 14.65 21.97 4.10
N SER A 3 15.23 21.23 3.27
CA SER A 3 14.90 20.04 2.48
C SER A 3 13.69 19.22 2.95
N ALA A 4 12.50 19.62 2.55
CA ALA A 4 11.28 18.82 2.70
C ALA A 4 11.03 17.87 1.49
N THR A 5 12.06 17.65 0.65
CA THR A 5 11.86 17.09 -0.69
C THR A 5 12.38 15.67 -0.92
N SER A 6 13.06 15.03 0.05
CA SER A 6 13.66 13.71 -0.19
C SER A 6 12.70 12.53 0.02
N LEU A 7 11.82 12.58 1.03
CA LEU A 7 10.95 11.44 1.39
C LEU A 7 9.93 11.01 0.33
N PRO A 8 9.19 11.94 -0.35
CA PRO A 8 8.23 11.53 -1.37
C PRO A 8 8.87 10.77 -2.53
N LYS A 9 10.09 11.17 -2.91
CA LYS A 9 10.84 10.51 -3.99
C LYS A 9 11.30 9.12 -3.58
N ASP A 10 11.75 8.96 -2.36
CA ASP A 10 12.25 7.70 -1.82
C ASP A 10 11.12 6.66 -1.68
N ASN A 11 9.95 7.06 -1.16
CA ASN A 11 8.78 6.18 -1.10
C ASN A 11 8.30 5.77 -2.50
N SER A 12 8.31 6.66 -3.47
CA SER A 12 7.90 6.35 -4.85
C SER A 12 8.83 5.33 -5.50
N ALA A 13 10.13 5.46 -5.29
CA ALA A 13 11.12 4.55 -5.84
C ALA A 13 10.99 3.14 -5.23
N PHE A 14 10.88 3.02 -3.90
CA PHE A 14 10.58 1.76 -3.22
C PHE A 14 9.27 1.15 -3.72
N SER A 15 8.22 1.96 -3.81
CA SER A 15 6.87 1.53 -4.24
C SER A 15 6.89 0.90 -5.63
N LEU A 16 7.56 1.54 -6.59
CA LEU A 16 7.63 1.06 -7.97
C LEU A 16 8.57 -0.13 -8.13
N THR A 17 9.66 -0.19 -7.35
CA THR A 17 10.54 -1.36 -7.33
C THR A 17 9.79 -2.57 -6.80
N LEU A 18 9.05 -2.41 -5.70
CA LEU A 18 8.22 -3.48 -5.12
C LEU A 18 7.12 -3.92 -6.09
N LEU A 19 6.42 -2.97 -6.74
CA LEU A 19 5.43 -3.28 -7.77
C LEU A 19 6.03 -4.14 -8.89
N LYS A 20 7.21 -3.77 -9.39
CA LYS A 20 7.91 -4.53 -10.44
C LYS A 20 8.28 -5.94 -9.99
N GLN A 21 8.76 -6.11 -8.77
CA GLN A 21 9.10 -7.44 -8.24
C GLN A 21 7.85 -8.32 -8.07
N LEU A 22 6.76 -7.78 -7.51
CA LEU A 22 5.49 -8.49 -7.40
C LEU A 22 4.94 -8.85 -8.78
N SER A 23 5.05 -7.95 -9.75
CA SER A 23 4.63 -8.20 -11.14
C SER A 23 5.44 -9.26 -11.86
N ASN A 24 6.74 -9.38 -11.56
CA ASN A 24 7.57 -10.44 -12.10
C ASN A 24 7.16 -11.82 -11.58
N ASN A 25 6.75 -11.89 -10.32
CA ASN A 25 6.29 -13.12 -9.68
C ASN A 25 4.87 -13.51 -10.09
N ASN A 26 4.02 -12.52 -10.35
CA ASN A 26 2.63 -12.72 -10.79
C ASN A 26 2.37 -11.92 -12.08
N LYS A 27 2.48 -12.56 -13.24
CA LYS A 27 2.41 -11.87 -14.54
C LYS A 27 0.99 -11.52 -15.01
N THR A 28 0.00 -12.23 -14.53
CA THR A 28 -1.37 -12.17 -15.07
C THR A 28 -2.45 -11.88 -14.03
N GLY A 29 -2.15 -12.03 -12.76
CA GLY A 29 -3.11 -11.80 -11.66
C GLY A 29 -3.14 -10.37 -11.20
N ASN A 30 -4.08 -10.10 -10.31
CA ASN A 30 -4.15 -8.84 -9.61
C ASN A 30 -2.94 -8.66 -8.70
N ILE A 31 -2.62 -7.40 -8.39
CA ILE A 31 -1.61 -7.01 -7.41
C ILE A 31 -2.19 -5.84 -6.64
N PHE A 32 -2.10 -5.91 -5.32
CA PHE A 32 -2.55 -4.81 -4.47
C PHE A 32 -1.78 -4.81 -3.15
N PHE A 33 -1.15 -3.71 -2.82
CA PHE A 33 -0.35 -3.58 -1.59
C PHE A 33 -0.24 -2.13 -1.14
N SER A 34 0.18 -1.94 0.13
CA SER A 34 0.50 -0.64 0.69
C SER A 34 2.02 -0.47 0.81
N PRO A 35 2.66 0.22 -0.13
CA PRO A 35 4.09 0.50 -0.03
C PRO A 35 4.41 1.37 1.18
N PHE A 36 3.50 2.26 1.57
CA PHE A 36 3.65 3.09 2.76
C PHE A 36 3.68 2.25 4.04
N SER A 37 2.73 1.34 4.21
CA SER A 37 2.64 0.47 5.38
C SER A 37 3.88 -0.45 5.48
N ILE A 38 4.27 -1.08 4.38
CA ILE A 38 5.44 -1.95 4.32
C ILE A 38 6.72 -1.17 4.65
N SER A 39 6.96 -0.02 4.02
CA SER A 39 8.16 0.79 4.28
C SER A 39 8.21 1.32 5.71
N SER A 40 7.08 1.73 6.28
CA SER A 40 6.98 2.16 7.67
C SER A 40 7.31 1.03 8.65
N ALA A 41 6.75 -0.15 8.41
CA ALA A 41 6.99 -1.32 9.26
C ALA A 41 8.46 -1.81 9.17
N LEU A 42 9.05 -1.85 7.98
CA LEU A 42 10.46 -2.18 7.78
C LEU A 42 11.40 -1.13 8.40
N ALA A 43 11.07 0.16 8.31
CA ALA A 43 11.84 1.22 8.95
C ALA A 43 11.82 1.10 10.48
N MET A 44 10.73 0.60 11.07
CA MET A 44 10.68 0.27 12.50
C MET A 44 11.64 -0.88 12.85
N VAL A 45 11.67 -1.96 12.06
CA VAL A 45 12.63 -3.07 12.25
C VAL A 45 14.07 -2.57 12.11
N MET A 46 14.32 -1.68 11.16
CA MET A 46 15.63 -1.07 10.91
C MET A 46 16.19 -0.29 12.12
N LEU A 47 15.35 0.24 13.01
CA LEU A 47 15.80 0.82 14.30
C LEU A 47 16.66 -0.14 15.13
N GLY A 48 16.33 -1.44 15.04
CA GLY A 48 17.04 -2.50 15.76
C GLY A 48 18.19 -3.13 14.97
N ALA A 49 18.29 -2.89 13.67
CA ALA A 49 19.34 -3.44 12.83
C ALA A 49 20.68 -2.74 13.01
N ARG A 50 21.79 -3.45 12.75
CA ARG A 50 23.16 -2.94 12.81
C ARG A 50 23.96 -3.45 11.62
N GLY A 51 25.16 -2.87 11.44
CA GLY A 51 26.11 -3.32 10.41
C GLY A 51 25.48 -3.47 9.03
N ASN A 52 25.85 -4.52 8.33
CA ASN A 52 25.40 -4.78 6.95
C ASN A 52 23.89 -4.98 6.82
N THR A 53 23.24 -5.59 7.84
CA THR A 53 21.78 -5.72 7.88
C THR A 53 21.10 -4.36 7.78
N ALA A 54 21.56 -3.39 8.55
CA ALA A 54 21.03 -2.03 8.53
C ALA A 54 21.29 -1.32 7.19
N THR A 55 22.47 -1.50 6.60
CA THR A 55 22.83 -0.95 5.30
C THR A 55 21.92 -1.49 4.20
N GLN A 56 21.76 -2.81 4.11
CA GLN A 56 20.88 -3.45 3.12
C GLN A 56 19.41 -3.02 3.28
N MET A 57 18.93 -2.89 4.52
CA MET A 57 17.58 -2.39 4.78
C MET A 57 17.42 -0.94 4.31
N SER A 58 18.39 -0.07 4.57
CA SER A 58 18.38 1.33 4.13
C SER A 58 18.40 1.46 2.61
N GLU A 59 19.22 0.68 1.93
CA GLU A 59 19.31 0.62 0.47
C GLU A 59 18.00 0.09 -0.14
N CYS A 60 17.44 -0.98 0.40
CA CYS A 60 16.16 -1.54 -0.03
C CYS A 60 15.03 -0.52 0.09
N LEU A 61 14.95 0.20 1.21
CA LEU A 61 13.99 1.27 1.45
C LEU A 61 14.32 2.57 0.73
N GLN A 62 15.51 2.69 0.14
CA GLN A 62 16.02 3.86 -0.56
C GLN A 62 16.05 5.12 0.33
N THR A 63 16.39 4.96 1.60
CA THR A 63 16.39 6.03 2.59
C THR A 63 17.73 6.79 2.64
N GLY A 64 18.79 6.27 2.03
CA GLY A 64 20.12 6.86 2.04
C GLY A 64 20.68 7.03 3.47
N ASP A 65 21.53 8.06 3.68
CA ASP A 65 22.16 8.34 4.98
C ASP A 65 21.26 9.15 5.95
N CYS A 66 20.01 9.43 5.56
CA CYS A 66 19.10 10.31 6.32
C CYS A 66 18.30 9.58 7.42
N TRP A 67 18.93 8.70 8.19
CA TRP A 67 18.30 7.82 9.19
C TRP A 67 17.39 8.53 10.20
N GLY A 68 17.80 9.67 10.74
CA GLY A 68 17.03 10.40 11.75
C GLY A 68 15.75 11.04 11.19
N ASP A 69 15.80 11.50 9.97
CA ASP A 69 14.68 12.17 9.29
C ASP A 69 13.62 11.18 8.83
N VAL A 70 14.03 9.95 8.46
CA VAL A 70 13.12 8.87 8.00
C VAL A 70 12.13 8.51 9.09
N HIS A 71 12.60 8.19 10.30
CA HIS A 71 11.73 7.81 11.42
C HIS A 71 10.79 8.95 11.83
N SER A 72 11.30 10.19 11.86
CA SER A 72 10.49 11.37 12.18
C SER A 72 9.43 11.65 11.13
N SER A 73 9.70 11.31 9.89
CA SER A 73 8.79 11.54 8.78
C SER A 73 7.66 10.52 8.75
N PHE A 74 7.94 9.25 9.05
CA PHE A 74 6.88 8.26 9.25
C PHE A 74 5.98 8.61 10.45
N ALA A 75 6.55 9.11 11.55
CA ALA A 75 5.76 9.58 12.69
C ALA A 75 4.76 10.68 12.32
N LYS A 76 5.15 11.65 11.48
CA LYS A 76 4.25 12.69 10.98
C LYS A 76 3.17 12.16 10.02
N LEU A 77 3.44 11.08 9.32
CA LEU A 77 2.50 10.48 8.38
C LEU A 77 1.46 9.59 9.07
N THR A 78 1.70 9.13 10.31
CA THR A 78 0.65 8.48 11.13
C THR A 78 -0.47 9.45 11.53
N GLU A 79 -0.25 10.77 11.39
CA GLU A 79 -1.28 11.80 11.57
C GLU A 79 -2.24 11.95 10.38
N LEU A 80 -2.16 11.09 9.35
CA LEU A 80 -3.07 11.12 8.19
C LEU A 80 -4.53 10.84 8.57
N ASN A 81 -4.75 10.07 9.63
CA ASN A 81 -6.09 9.76 10.14
C ASN A 81 -6.61 10.86 11.05
N ARG A 82 -6.98 11.98 10.47
CA ARG A 82 -7.70 13.03 11.22
C ARG A 82 -9.20 12.74 11.21
N PRO A 83 -9.93 13.10 12.27
CA PRO A 83 -11.38 12.88 12.34
C PRO A 83 -12.17 13.57 11.22
N ASP A 84 -11.59 14.62 10.63
CA ASP A 84 -12.18 15.43 9.55
C ASP A 84 -11.61 15.09 8.15
N ALA A 85 -10.75 14.09 8.05
CA ALA A 85 -10.22 13.65 6.75
C ALA A 85 -11.31 12.99 5.90
N PRO A 86 -11.35 13.26 4.58
CA PRO A 86 -12.32 12.63 3.67
C PRO A 86 -12.04 11.16 3.42
N PHE A 87 -11.06 10.60 4.10
CA PHE A 87 -10.68 9.19 4.01
C PHE A 87 -10.17 8.68 5.35
N THR A 88 -10.26 7.37 5.54
CA THR A 88 -9.61 6.63 6.63
C THR A 88 -8.55 5.72 6.03
N PHE A 89 -7.34 5.82 6.53
CA PHE A 89 -6.23 4.95 6.15
C PHE A 89 -5.75 4.20 7.39
N SER A 90 -6.31 3.02 7.61
CA SER A 90 -5.96 2.19 8.76
C SER A 90 -4.75 1.32 8.45
N VAL A 91 -3.72 1.48 9.24
CA VAL A 91 -2.51 0.67 9.18
C VAL A 91 -2.33 0.00 10.54
N ALA A 92 -2.38 -1.32 10.54
CA ALA A 92 -2.12 -2.14 11.71
C ALA A 92 -0.75 -2.82 11.53
N ASN A 93 0.27 -2.28 12.19
CA ASN A 93 1.62 -2.84 12.21
C ASN A 93 1.88 -3.44 13.58
N ARG A 94 2.40 -4.67 13.62
CA ARG A 94 2.81 -5.34 14.85
C ARG A 94 4.08 -6.15 14.63
N LEU A 95 4.94 -6.13 15.62
CA LEU A 95 6.18 -6.91 15.62
C LEU A 95 6.10 -7.94 16.75
N TYR A 96 6.17 -9.20 16.39
CA TYR A 96 6.19 -10.33 17.31
C TYR A 96 7.61 -10.87 17.44
N ILE A 97 8.06 -11.05 18.68
CA ILE A 97 9.39 -11.61 18.99
C ILE A 97 9.25 -12.84 19.88
N GLU A 98 10.10 -13.83 19.64
CA GLU A 98 10.21 -14.99 20.53
C GLU A 98 10.53 -14.55 21.97
N LYS A 99 9.78 -15.04 22.95
CA LYS A 99 9.88 -14.64 24.37
C LYS A 99 11.27 -14.83 24.98
N SER A 100 12.06 -15.76 24.47
CA SER A 100 13.44 -15.96 24.90
C SER A 100 14.41 -14.87 24.41
N CYS A 101 13.94 -13.95 23.53
CA CYS A 101 14.68 -12.83 22.95
C CYS A 101 14.05 -11.49 23.33
N PRO A 102 14.12 -11.03 24.58
CA PRO A 102 13.42 -9.83 25.00
C PRO A 102 13.94 -8.57 24.27
N PHE A 103 13.05 -7.65 24.00
CA PHE A 103 13.39 -6.33 23.45
C PHE A 103 14.25 -5.51 24.41
N THR A 104 15.24 -4.79 23.89
CA THR A 104 15.97 -3.78 24.65
C THR A 104 15.07 -2.58 25.00
N LEU A 105 15.27 -2.00 26.17
CA LEU A 105 14.51 -0.80 26.60
C LEU A 105 14.66 0.34 25.57
N LYS A 106 15.85 0.52 25.00
CA LYS A 106 16.12 1.53 23.97
C LYS A 106 15.25 1.34 22.74
N PHE A 107 15.12 0.10 22.24
CA PHE A 107 14.27 -0.21 21.10
C PHE A 107 12.79 0.05 21.39
N LEU A 108 12.30 -0.37 22.58
CA LEU A 108 10.93 -0.12 23.02
C LEU A 108 10.58 1.38 23.04
N ILE A 109 11.48 2.21 23.57
CA ILE A 109 11.28 3.67 23.62
C ILE A 109 11.25 4.28 22.22
N GLN A 110 12.19 3.88 21.35
CA GLN A 110 12.30 4.45 20.01
C GLN A 110 11.12 4.02 19.10
N SER A 111 10.73 2.75 19.12
CA SER A 111 9.60 2.24 18.36
C SER A 111 8.29 2.90 18.78
N LYS A 112 8.04 3.06 20.09
CA LYS A 112 6.86 3.77 20.58
C LYS A 112 6.85 5.25 20.16
N LYS A 113 8.01 5.91 20.21
CA LYS A 113 8.15 7.33 19.86
C LYS A 113 7.83 7.61 18.39
N HIS A 114 8.28 6.74 17.49
CA HIS A 114 8.24 7.04 16.05
C HIS A 114 7.12 6.32 15.28
N TYR A 115 6.64 5.18 15.78
CA TYR A 115 5.73 4.33 15.02
C TYR A 115 4.42 4.03 15.74
N SER A 116 4.30 4.36 17.03
CA SER A 116 3.12 4.04 17.88
C SER A 116 2.68 2.57 17.75
N THR A 117 3.63 1.67 17.44
CA THR A 117 3.39 0.28 17.10
C THR A 117 3.42 -0.58 18.36
N GLU A 118 2.59 -1.59 18.40
CA GLU A 118 2.61 -2.61 19.44
C GLU A 118 3.71 -3.64 19.17
N LEU A 119 4.45 -3.95 20.23
CA LEU A 119 5.49 -4.96 20.24
C LEU A 119 5.06 -6.08 21.18
N GLU A 120 5.09 -7.31 20.70
CA GLU A 120 4.59 -8.47 21.44
C GLU A 120 5.66 -9.54 21.60
N SER A 121 5.83 -10.04 22.83
CA SER A 121 6.68 -11.21 23.11
C SER A 121 5.82 -12.44 23.21
N VAL A 122 6.08 -13.44 22.37
CA VAL A 122 5.26 -14.64 22.22
C VAL A 122 6.13 -15.90 22.25
N ASP A 123 5.50 -17.03 22.41
CA ASP A 123 6.15 -18.36 22.46
C ASP A 123 6.02 -19.08 21.13
N PHE A 124 6.89 -18.78 20.18
CA PHE A 124 6.92 -19.52 18.92
C PHE A 124 7.43 -20.96 19.09
N LYS A 125 8.33 -21.19 20.05
CA LYS A 125 9.00 -22.49 20.22
C LYS A 125 8.08 -23.60 20.66
N THR A 126 7.09 -23.31 21.52
CA THR A 126 6.22 -24.34 22.10
C THR A 126 4.73 -24.11 21.84
N ARG A 127 4.32 -22.93 21.36
CA ARG A 127 2.91 -22.54 21.19
C ARG A 127 2.67 -21.80 19.86
N SER A 128 3.39 -22.17 18.80
CA SER A 128 3.30 -21.47 17.50
C SER A 128 1.88 -21.40 16.95
N GLU A 129 1.08 -22.47 17.11
CA GLU A 129 -0.30 -22.50 16.65
C GLU A 129 -1.22 -21.55 17.44
N GLU A 130 -1.06 -21.45 18.76
CA GLU A 130 -1.81 -20.49 19.56
C GLU A 130 -1.43 -19.05 19.19
N VAL A 131 -0.13 -18.81 18.96
CA VAL A 131 0.34 -17.51 18.50
C VAL A 131 -0.26 -17.15 17.13
N ARG A 132 -0.37 -18.10 16.20
CA ARG A 132 -1.02 -17.92 14.90
C ARG A 132 -2.46 -17.43 15.05
N ILE A 133 -3.22 -18.12 15.89
CA ILE A 133 -4.61 -17.77 16.18
C ILE A 133 -4.70 -16.37 16.79
N ASP A 134 -3.84 -16.05 17.76
CA ASP A 134 -3.80 -14.72 18.39
C ASP A 134 -3.44 -13.61 17.41
N VAL A 135 -2.53 -13.88 16.48
CA VAL A 135 -2.16 -12.95 15.40
C VAL A 135 -3.35 -12.66 14.50
N ASN A 136 -4.05 -13.70 14.02
CA ASN A 136 -5.22 -13.54 13.17
C ASN A 136 -6.36 -12.81 13.88
N ASN A 137 -6.63 -13.14 15.13
CA ASN A 137 -7.62 -12.43 15.97
C ASN A 137 -7.27 -10.95 16.16
N TRP A 138 -5.99 -10.66 16.37
CA TRP A 138 -5.54 -9.28 16.53
C TRP A 138 -5.76 -8.47 15.24
N VAL A 139 -5.43 -9.03 14.08
CA VAL A 139 -5.65 -8.37 12.79
C VAL A 139 -7.15 -8.10 12.56
N GLN A 140 -7.99 -9.10 12.75
CA GLN A 140 -9.43 -8.97 12.61
C GLN A 140 -10.01 -7.86 13.50
N LYS A 141 -9.48 -7.69 14.70
CA LYS A 141 -9.93 -6.66 15.64
C LYS A 141 -9.47 -5.25 15.24
N HIS A 142 -8.30 -5.11 14.57
CA HIS A 142 -7.69 -3.83 14.25
C HIS A 142 -7.89 -3.39 12.80
N THR A 143 -8.45 -4.26 11.97
CA THR A 143 -8.87 -3.93 10.60
C THR A 143 -10.38 -4.10 10.50
N PRO A 144 -11.16 -3.09 10.10
CA PRO A 144 -12.62 -3.14 10.13
C PRO A 144 -13.15 -4.31 9.30
N GLY A 145 -13.44 -5.44 9.95
CA GLY A 145 -14.28 -6.56 9.49
C GLY A 145 -13.85 -7.38 8.27
N ASN A 146 -12.93 -6.90 7.45
CA ASN A 146 -12.68 -7.50 6.12
C ASN A 146 -11.42 -8.38 6.06
N ILE A 147 -10.53 -8.31 7.05
CA ILE A 147 -9.32 -9.11 7.09
C ILE A 147 -9.43 -10.12 8.23
N THR A 148 -9.64 -11.40 7.90
CA THR A 148 -9.87 -12.45 8.89
C THR A 148 -8.69 -13.38 9.11
N GLU A 149 -7.87 -13.61 8.07
CA GLU A 149 -6.76 -14.54 8.12
C GLU A 149 -5.54 -13.98 7.36
N VAL A 150 -4.41 -13.89 8.03
CA VAL A 150 -3.19 -13.26 7.54
C VAL A 150 -1.99 -14.19 7.66
N VAL A 151 -2.06 -15.14 8.59
CA VAL A 151 -1.01 -16.11 8.90
C VAL A 151 -1.61 -17.50 8.72
N ASP A 152 -1.09 -18.24 7.76
CA ASP A 152 -1.50 -19.62 7.47
C ASP A 152 -0.87 -20.63 8.46
N GLU A 153 -1.36 -21.88 8.46
CA GLU A 153 -0.94 -22.92 9.41
C GLU A 153 0.58 -23.19 9.40
N ASP A 154 1.22 -23.10 8.25
CA ASP A 154 2.65 -23.40 8.08
C ASP A 154 3.57 -22.18 8.21
N ASP A 155 3.03 -20.97 8.40
CA ASP A 155 3.82 -19.75 8.45
C ASP A 155 4.65 -19.58 9.71
N LEU A 156 4.19 -20.13 10.84
CA LEU A 156 4.86 -20.03 12.13
C LEU A 156 5.25 -21.43 12.65
N ASN A 157 6.47 -21.55 13.13
CA ASN A 157 6.98 -22.79 13.69
C ASN A 157 8.01 -22.53 14.82
N GLU A 158 8.57 -23.58 15.39
CA GLU A 158 9.55 -23.54 16.47
C GLU A 158 10.86 -22.79 16.13
N LEU A 159 11.16 -22.61 14.83
CA LEU A 159 12.33 -21.86 14.36
C LEU A 159 12.04 -20.36 14.15
N THR A 160 10.79 -19.96 14.23
CA THR A 160 10.38 -18.55 14.10
C THR A 160 10.95 -17.72 15.25
N ARG A 161 11.52 -16.54 14.95
CA ARG A 161 12.11 -15.64 15.96
C ARG A 161 11.52 -14.24 15.96
N LEU A 162 11.32 -13.69 14.78
CA LEU A 162 10.79 -12.33 14.61
C LEU A 162 9.82 -12.33 13.43
N VAL A 163 8.61 -11.85 13.66
CA VAL A 163 7.56 -11.73 12.63
C VAL A 163 7.10 -10.28 12.56
N LEU A 164 7.22 -9.70 11.39
CA LEU A 164 6.65 -8.39 11.07
C LEU A 164 5.33 -8.58 10.35
N LEU A 165 4.28 -8.06 10.94
CA LEU A 165 2.94 -8.08 10.38
C LEU A 165 2.51 -6.65 10.03
N THR A 166 1.97 -6.49 8.83
CA THR A 166 1.36 -5.25 8.40
C THR A 166 0.06 -5.53 7.65
N ALA A 167 -1.02 -4.94 8.13
CA ALA A 167 -2.32 -5.01 7.51
C ALA A 167 -2.83 -3.61 7.22
N THR A 168 -3.38 -3.41 6.03
CA THR A 168 -3.80 -2.10 5.57
C THR A 168 -5.22 -2.14 5.03
N HIS A 169 -6.04 -1.22 5.50
CA HIS A 169 -7.37 -0.98 5.01
C HIS A 169 -7.52 0.50 4.65
N PHE A 170 -8.02 0.76 3.46
CA PHE A 170 -8.30 2.11 2.99
C PHE A 170 -9.79 2.29 2.73
N ARG A 171 -10.31 3.42 3.23
CA ARG A 171 -11.67 3.86 3.02
C ARG A 171 -11.66 5.33 2.62
N GLY A 172 -12.20 5.66 1.46
CA GLY A 172 -12.28 7.04 0.98
C GLY A 172 -13.49 7.24 0.10
N SER A 173 -14.10 8.42 0.19
CA SER A 173 -15.21 8.83 -0.70
C SER A 173 -14.64 9.54 -1.93
N TRP A 174 -15.31 9.38 -3.06
CA TRP A 174 -15.02 10.21 -4.21
C TRP A 174 -15.35 11.67 -3.90
N ILE A 175 -14.61 12.61 -4.45
CA ILE A 175 -14.98 14.03 -4.39
C ILE A 175 -16.36 14.25 -5.01
N LYS A 176 -16.64 13.51 -6.07
CA LYS A 176 -17.95 13.41 -6.71
C LYS A 176 -18.26 11.94 -6.92
N ASP A 177 -19.36 11.48 -6.37
CA ASP A 177 -19.79 10.09 -6.44
C ASP A 177 -20.16 9.70 -7.88
N PHE A 178 -19.89 8.46 -8.23
CA PHE A 178 -20.50 7.87 -9.41
C PHE A 178 -21.98 7.61 -9.13
N SER A 179 -22.85 7.89 -10.09
CA SER A 179 -24.27 7.59 -9.96
C SER A 179 -24.53 6.10 -10.17
N GLU A 180 -25.15 5.43 -9.20
CA GLU A 180 -25.54 4.02 -9.31
C GLU A 180 -26.43 3.77 -10.54
N PHE A 181 -27.28 4.75 -10.92
CA PHE A 181 -28.14 4.67 -12.12
C PHE A 181 -27.36 4.69 -13.44
N LYS A 182 -26.09 5.12 -13.41
CA LYS A 182 -25.21 5.15 -14.59
C LYS A 182 -24.27 3.95 -14.63
N THR A 183 -24.30 3.07 -13.62
CA THR A 183 -23.55 1.82 -13.59
C THR A 183 -24.26 0.79 -14.47
N TYR A 184 -23.51 0.14 -15.36
CA TYR A 184 -24.04 -0.81 -16.32
C TYR A 184 -23.18 -2.05 -16.47
N ASP A 185 -23.75 -3.11 -17.03
CA ASP A 185 -23.00 -4.33 -17.33
C ASP A 185 -22.10 -4.11 -18.55
N ALA A 186 -20.80 -4.38 -18.40
CA ALA A 186 -19.80 -4.25 -19.46
C ALA A 186 -18.85 -5.45 -19.48
N GLN A 187 -18.04 -5.54 -20.51
CA GLN A 187 -16.96 -6.53 -20.60
C GLN A 187 -15.64 -5.89 -20.20
N PHE A 188 -14.91 -6.57 -19.34
CA PHE A 188 -13.52 -6.27 -19.04
C PHE A 188 -12.62 -7.25 -19.79
N TRP A 189 -11.78 -6.74 -20.65
CA TRP A 189 -10.93 -7.53 -21.54
C TRP A 189 -9.63 -7.92 -20.87
N LEU A 190 -9.50 -9.20 -20.53
CA LEU A 190 -8.28 -9.76 -19.94
C LEU A 190 -7.14 -9.78 -20.97
N ASN A 191 -7.49 -10.02 -22.22
CA ASN A 191 -6.62 -10.01 -23.39
C ASN A 191 -7.49 -9.81 -24.65
N LYS A 192 -6.89 -9.99 -25.85
CA LYS A 192 -7.60 -9.78 -27.13
C LYS A 192 -8.79 -10.71 -27.37
N ASN A 193 -8.83 -11.87 -26.70
CA ASN A 193 -9.82 -12.93 -26.95
C ASN A 193 -10.74 -13.19 -25.76
N ASP A 194 -10.28 -12.88 -24.56
CA ASP A 194 -10.98 -13.24 -23.33
C ASP A 194 -11.46 -12.01 -22.58
N SER A 195 -12.69 -12.04 -22.13
CA SER A 195 -13.29 -10.99 -21.31
C SER A 195 -14.09 -11.58 -20.15
N LYS A 196 -14.33 -10.78 -19.12
CA LYS A 196 -15.22 -11.09 -18.00
C LYS A 196 -16.25 -9.97 -17.83
N PRO A 197 -17.48 -10.30 -17.39
CA PRO A 197 -18.48 -9.28 -17.09
C PRO A 197 -18.08 -8.49 -15.85
N VAL A 198 -18.33 -7.17 -15.87
CA VAL A 198 -18.12 -6.26 -14.74
C VAL A 198 -19.27 -5.28 -14.64
N LYS A 199 -19.49 -4.74 -13.45
CA LYS A 199 -20.29 -3.54 -13.24
C LYS A 199 -19.42 -2.32 -13.50
N MET A 200 -19.67 -1.61 -14.59
CA MET A 200 -18.91 -0.45 -15.03
C MET A 200 -19.59 0.83 -14.54
N MET A 201 -18.97 1.54 -13.62
CA MET A 201 -19.40 2.86 -13.15
C MET A 201 -19.06 3.91 -14.20
N LYS A 202 -19.91 4.91 -14.35
CA LYS A 202 -19.71 6.00 -15.33
C LYS A 202 -19.93 7.36 -14.70
N GLN A 203 -19.01 8.29 -15.00
CA GLN A 203 -19.09 9.69 -14.57
C GLN A 203 -18.54 10.62 -15.66
N GLU A 204 -19.25 11.72 -15.92
CA GLU A 204 -18.82 12.78 -16.84
C GLU A 204 -18.60 14.04 -16.01
N GLU A 205 -17.34 14.41 -15.79
CA GLU A 205 -16.95 15.50 -14.90
C GLU A 205 -15.60 16.12 -15.31
N ASP A 206 -15.25 17.20 -14.66
CA ASP A 206 -13.95 17.83 -14.82
C ASP A 206 -12.91 17.13 -13.97
N PHE A 207 -11.94 16.51 -14.63
CA PHE A 207 -10.81 15.82 -14.00
C PHE A 207 -9.48 16.48 -14.32
N ALA A 208 -8.57 16.48 -13.33
CA ALA A 208 -7.18 16.78 -13.58
C ALA A 208 -6.53 15.57 -14.28
N CYS A 209 -6.11 15.73 -15.51
CA CYS A 209 -5.57 14.65 -16.32
C CYS A 209 -4.34 15.09 -17.12
N ALA A 210 -3.49 14.14 -17.45
CA ALA A 210 -2.41 14.28 -18.42
C ALA A 210 -2.48 13.11 -19.41
N PHE A 211 -2.32 13.41 -20.69
CA PHE A 211 -2.20 12.40 -21.74
C PHE A 211 -0.73 12.23 -22.11
N ILE A 212 -0.20 11.03 -21.89
CA ILE A 212 1.21 10.71 -22.05
C ILE A 212 1.37 9.85 -23.29
N GLU A 213 1.71 10.45 -24.41
CA GLU A 213 1.85 9.78 -25.70
C GLU A 213 2.96 8.71 -25.69
N GLU A 214 4.01 8.93 -24.90
CA GLU A 214 5.14 7.99 -24.77
C GLU A 214 4.77 6.68 -24.05
N ALA A 215 3.68 6.66 -23.28
CA ALA A 215 3.24 5.51 -22.50
C ALA A 215 2.44 4.47 -23.31
N ASN A 216 2.53 4.49 -24.64
CA ASN A 216 1.66 3.77 -25.55
C ASN A 216 1.81 2.23 -25.53
N CYS A 217 2.69 1.65 -24.73
CA CYS A 217 2.75 0.20 -24.48
C CYS A 217 3.61 -0.16 -23.28
N LYS A 218 3.17 -1.17 -22.51
CA LYS A 218 3.91 -1.74 -21.37
C LYS A 218 4.29 -0.74 -20.29
N LEU A 219 3.33 0.09 -19.87
CA LEU A 219 3.48 1.09 -18.80
C LEU A 219 4.25 0.55 -17.58
N GLU A 220 3.94 -0.65 -17.13
CA GLU A 220 4.54 -1.30 -15.97
C GLU A 220 6.05 -1.49 -16.10
N LYS A 221 6.57 -1.75 -17.32
CA LYS A 221 8.00 -1.91 -17.56
C LYS A 221 8.74 -0.57 -17.66
N GLU A 222 8.07 0.43 -18.23
CA GLU A 222 8.64 1.76 -18.49
C GLU A 222 8.51 2.71 -17.31
N LEU A 223 7.64 2.42 -16.34
CA LEU A 223 7.37 3.27 -15.19
C LEU A 223 8.56 3.30 -14.24
N THR A 224 9.28 4.43 -14.19
CA THR A 224 10.33 4.73 -13.20
C THR A 224 9.81 5.74 -12.18
N SER A 225 10.51 5.92 -11.08
CA SER A 225 10.15 6.92 -10.06
C SER A 225 10.17 8.34 -10.62
N GLU A 226 11.14 8.66 -11.47
CA GLU A 226 11.24 9.94 -12.13
C GLU A 226 10.07 10.20 -13.07
N LYS A 227 9.73 9.21 -13.92
CA LYS A 227 8.56 9.27 -14.80
C LYS A 227 7.26 9.39 -14.01
N PHE A 228 7.10 8.58 -12.96
CA PHE A 228 5.90 8.65 -12.11
C PHE A 228 5.72 10.04 -11.51
N VAL A 229 6.77 10.59 -10.89
CA VAL A 229 6.72 11.93 -10.30
C VAL A 229 6.45 13.00 -11.37
N ALA A 230 7.13 12.92 -12.52
CA ALA A 230 6.93 13.87 -13.61
C ALA A 230 5.51 13.82 -14.17
N TRP A 231 5.00 12.63 -14.47
CA TRP A 231 3.66 12.44 -15.07
C TRP A 231 2.51 12.77 -14.13
N THR A 232 2.72 12.61 -12.82
CA THR A 232 1.69 12.88 -11.81
C THR A 232 1.86 14.22 -11.11
N HIS A 233 2.81 15.06 -11.57
CA HIS A 233 3.01 16.37 -10.99
C HIS A 233 1.79 17.27 -11.26
N PRO A 234 1.25 17.99 -10.26
CA PRO A 234 0.07 18.84 -10.44
C PRO A 234 0.19 19.85 -11.56
N GLY A 235 1.40 20.40 -11.78
CA GLY A 235 1.68 21.36 -12.86
C GLY A 235 1.63 20.78 -14.29
N GLN A 236 1.64 19.44 -14.43
CA GLN A 236 1.47 18.75 -15.72
C GLN A 236 0.02 18.35 -16.00
N MET A 237 -0.84 18.41 -14.98
CA MET A 237 -2.24 18.07 -15.09
C MET A 237 -3.05 19.24 -15.64
N GLN A 238 -3.95 18.95 -16.56
CA GLN A 238 -4.92 19.90 -17.09
C GLN A 238 -6.32 19.47 -16.69
N THR A 239 -7.13 20.39 -16.22
CA THR A 239 -8.53 20.11 -15.95
C THR A 239 -9.29 20.01 -17.27
N ARG A 240 -9.91 18.87 -17.51
CA ARG A 240 -10.69 18.57 -18.72
C ARG A 240 -11.94 17.81 -18.35
N CYS A 241 -13.02 18.06 -19.08
CA CYS A 241 -14.22 17.25 -19.01
C CYS A 241 -13.93 15.88 -19.66
N LEU A 242 -14.09 14.80 -18.88
CA LEU A 242 -13.86 13.43 -19.28
C LEU A 242 -15.09 12.54 -19.02
N ASP A 243 -15.36 11.62 -19.94
CA ASP A 243 -16.18 10.45 -19.67
C ASP A 243 -15.30 9.38 -19.04
N VAL A 244 -15.36 9.26 -17.71
CA VAL A 244 -14.58 8.28 -16.93
C VAL A 244 -15.44 7.06 -16.66
N ARG A 245 -14.91 5.89 -17.04
CA ARG A 245 -15.54 4.59 -16.79
C ARG A 245 -14.57 3.70 -16.05
N LEU A 246 -14.95 3.29 -14.84
CA LEU A 246 -14.17 2.49 -13.94
C LEU A 246 -14.98 1.27 -13.48
N PRO A 247 -14.44 0.05 -13.52
CA PRO A 247 -15.15 -1.10 -13.00
C PRO A 247 -15.31 -0.99 -11.48
N ARG A 248 -16.42 -1.50 -10.95
CA ARG A 248 -16.53 -1.83 -9.53
C ARG A 248 -15.68 -3.05 -9.26
N PHE A 249 -14.84 -3.02 -8.24
CA PHE A 249 -13.97 -4.15 -7.90
C PHE A 249 -13.58 -4.19 -6.42
N THR A 250 -13.27 -5.38 -5.96
CA THR A 250 -12.65 -5.63 -4.66
C THR A 250 -11.32 -6.33 -4.88
N LEU A 251 -10.29 -5.91 -4.15
CA LEU A 251 -9.00 -6.59 -4.10
C LEU A 251 -8.63 -6.88 -2.67
N GLU A 252 -8.23 -8.13 -2.45
CA GLU A 252 -7.68 -8.62 -1.19
C GLU A 252 -6.45 -9.46 -1.54
N GLU A 253 -5.28 -9.03 -1.08
CA GLU A 253 -4.01 -9.69 -1.39
C GLU A 253 -3.19 -9.88 -0.12
N THR A 254 -2.57 -11.05 -0.01
CA THR A 254 -1.65 -11.40 1.08
C THR A 254 -0.30 -11.79 0.50
N TYR A 255 0.78 -11.30 1.09
CA TYR A 255 2.15 -11.54 0.63
C TYR A 255 3.05 -11.98 1.78
N ASP A 256 3.80 -13.07 1.59
CA ASP A 256 5.08 -13.26 2.26
C ASP A 256 6.15 -12.50 1.45
N LEU A 257 6.67 -11.45 2.04
CA LEU A 257 7.58 -10.53 1.36
C LEU A 257 9.06 -10.95 1.45
N ASN A 258 9.41 -12.02 2.15
CA ASN A 258 10.79 -12.42 2.39
C ASN A 258 11.59 -12.56 1.08
N THR A 259 11.07 -13.34 0.13
CA THR A 259 11.72 -13.56 -1.17
C THR A 259 11.81 -12.27 -1.99
N VAL A 260 10.76 -11.47 -1.99
CA VAL A 260 10.70 -10.21 -2.72
C VAL A 260 11.71 -9.21 -2.18
N LEU A 261 11.73 -8.99 -0.86
CA LEU A 261 12.66 -8.09 -0.19
C LEU A 261 14.12 -8.56 -0.33
N SER A 262 14.35 -9.89 -0.29
CA SER A 262 15.68 -10.46 -0.56
C SER A 262 16.12 -10.14 -1.99
N SER A 263 15.24 -10.24 -2.98
CA SER A 263 15.54 -9.88 -4.38
C SER A 263 15.78 -8.38 -4.57
N MET A 264 15.29 -7.55 -3.66
CA MET A 264 15.54 -6.10 -3.60
C MET A 264 16.82 -5.74 -2.82
N GLY A 265 17.61 -6.74 -2.38
CA GLY A 265 18.89 -6.56 -1.72
C GLY A 265 18.87 -6.73 -0.20
N MET A 266 17.73 -6.93 0.44
CA MET A 266 17.62 -7.14 1.89
C MET A 266 17.82 -8.62 2.23
N VAL A 267 19.05 -9.11 2.15
CA VAL A 267 19.37 -10.54 2.28
C VAL A 267 19.71 -10.92 3.72
N ASP A 268 20.59 -10.15 4.36
CA ASP A 268 21.16 -10.53 5.66
C ASP A 268 20.11 -10.55 6.77
N ALA A 269 19.06 -9.71 6.69
CA ALA A 269 17.98 -9.68 7.65
C ALA A 269 17.26 -11.03 7.83
N PHE A 270 17.21 -11.83 6.76
CA PHE A 270 16.58 -13.16 6.70
C PHE A 270 17.56 -14.33 6.92
N HIS A 271 18.84 -14.05 7.14
CA HIS A 271 19.87 -15.08 7.23
C HIS A 271 20.37 -15.25 8.67
N HIS A 272 20.13 -16.40 9.29
CA HIS A 272 20.42 -16.68 10.71
C HIS A 272 21.84 -16.34 11.17
N THR A 273 22.86 -16.46 10.30
CA THR A 273 24.27 -16.26 10.68
C THR A 273 24.82 -14.89 10.26
N LYS A 274 24.06 -14.10 9.48
CA LYS A 274 24.51 -12.80 8.95
C LYS A 274 23.71 -11.61 9.51
N CYS A 275 22.49 -11.88 9.98
CA CYS A 275 21.64 -10.82 10.51
C CYS A 275 22.23 -10.23 11.80
N ASP A 276 22.11 -8.91 11.93
CA ASP A 276 22.50 -8.18 13.13
C ASP A 276 21.34 -7.31 13.60
N PHE A 277 20.57 -7.83 14.56
CA PHE A 277 19.52 -7.13 15.26
C PHE A 277 19.89 -6.81 16.71
N SER A 278 21.17 -6.65 16.99
CA SER A 278 21.71 -6.36 18.34
C SER A 278 21.19 -5.05 18.95
N GLY A 279 20.66 -4.13 18.13
CA GLY A 279 19.98 -2.95 18.60
C GLY A 279 18.54 -3.22 19.09
N MET A 280 17.94 -4.34 18.69
CA MET A 280 16.60 -4.75 19.06
C MET A 280 16.59 -5.66 20.29
N SER A 281 17.46 -6.66 20.33
CA SER A 281 17.58 -7.64 21.41
C SER A 281 19.05 -8.07 21.60
N GLY A 282 19.39 -8.54 22.78
CA GLY A 282 20.68 -9.17 23.07
C GLY A 282 20.80 -10.61 22.56
N CYS A 283 19.75 -11.19 22.01
CA CYS A 283 19.78 -12.54 21.43
C CYS A 283 20.62 -12.60 20.15
N LYS A 284 21.50 -13.59 20.05
CA LYS A 284 22.34 -13.79 18.86
C LYS A 284 21.65 -14.57 17.75
N ASP A 285 20.54 -15.25 18.04
CA ASP A 285 19.76 -16.06 17.10
C ASP A 285 18.50 -15.32 16.60
N LEU A 286 18.40 -14.02 16.86
CA LEU A 286 17.29 -13.20 16.39
C LEU A 286 17.44 -12.94 14.89
N VAL A 287 16.48 -13.43 14.10
CA VAL A 287 16.40 -13.29 12.65
C VAL A 287 14.99 -12.86 12.26
N LEU A 288 14.86 -12.03 11.24
CA LEU A 288 13.56 -11.68 10.66
C LEU A 288 13.02 -12.88 9.90
N SER A 289 12.18 -13.69 10.56
CA SER A 289 11.69 -14.97 10.02
C SER A 289 10.62 -14.75 8.96
N LYS A 290 9.70 -13.79 9.18
CA LYS A 290 8.57 -13.51 8.29
C LYS A 290 8.28 -12.01 8.22
N VAL A 291 7.94 -11.56 7.00
CA VAL A 291 7.35 -10.25 6.73
C VAL A 291 6.05 -10.47 5.98
N ILE A 292 4.94 -10.33 6.66
CA ILE A 292 3.62 -10.61 6.11
C ILE A 292 2.89 -9.27 5.89
N HIS A 293 2.38 -9.09 4.68
CA HIS A 293 1.58 -7.93 4.32
C HIS A 293 0.22 -8.36 3.77
N LYS A 294 -0.84 -7.79 4.32
CA LYS A 294 -2.19 -7.92 3.80
C LYS A 294 -2.80 -6.57 3.52
N ALA A 295 -3.46 -6.44 2.36
CA ALA A 295 -4.15 -5.23 1.96
C ALA A 295 -5.52 -5.56 1.38
N PHE A 296 -6.49 -4.70 1.70
CA PHE A 296 -7.85 -4.78 1.23
C PHE A 296 -8.31 -3.43 0.69
N VAL A 297 -9.00 -3.45 -0.46
CA VAL A 297 -9.70 -2.30 -1.02
C VAL A 297 -10.97 -2.75 -1.74
N GLU A 298 -12.04 -2.02 -1.51
CA GLU A 298 -13.27 -2.11 -2.29
C GLU A 298 -13.53 -0.78 -2.99
N VAL A 299 -13.77 -0.81 -4.29
CA VAL A 299 -14.04 0.36 -5.13
C VAL A 299 -15.44 0.27 -5.70
N HIS A 300 -16.29 1.22 -5.32
CA HIS A 300 -17.68 1.30 -5.75
C HIS A 300 -18.09 2.77 -5.95
N GLU A 301 -19.36 3.04 -6.26
CA GLU A 301 -19.87 4.35 -6.70
C GLU A 301 -19.65 5.48 -5.71
N ARG A 302 -19.69 5.22 -4.41
CA ARG A 302 -19.52 6.22 -3.34
C ARG A 302 -18.07 6.33 -2.85
N GLY A 303 -17.16 5.58 -3.47
CA GLY A 303 -15.76 5.47 -3.05
C GLY A 303 -15.43 4.08 -2.56
N THR A 304 -14.60 3.98 -1.53
CA THR A 304 -14.27 2.73 -0.84
C THR A 304 -15.07 2.69 0.47
N GLU A 305 -16.08 1.83 0.55
CA GLU A 305 -17.09 1.65 1.61
C GLU A 305 -18.03 2.86 1.89
N ALA A 306 -19.33 2.59 1.87
CA ALA A 306 -20.38 3.55 2.14
C ALA A 306 -20.82 3.55 3.60
N THR A 307 -20.78 4.70 4.23
CA THR A 307 -21.74 5.01 5.31
C THR A 307 -22.74 6.01 4.77
N VAL A 308 -24.00 5.63 4.86
CA VAL A 308 -25.15 6.47 4.47
C VAL A 308 -25.28 7.60 5.47
N GLU A 309 -25.15 8.83 5.02
CA GLU A 309 -25.99 9.93 5.50
C GLU A 309 -26.42 10.78 4.33
N VAL A 310 -27.73 10.70 4.10
CA VAL A 310 -28.47 11.53 3.17
C VAL A 310 -28.57 12.91 3.76
N MET A 311 -27.97 13.91 3.12
CA MET A 311 -28.46 15.26 3.18
C MET A 311 -28.30 15.93 1.82
N GLY A 312 -29.44 16.19 1.21
CA GLY A 312 -29.57 16.79 -0.10
C GLY A 312 -28.89 18.13 -0.21
N TRP A 313 -28.13 18.27 -1.26
CA TRP A 313 -27.86 19.56 -1.86
C TRP A 313 -28.25 19.53 -3.32
N LYS A 314 -29.20 20.37 -3.58
CA LYS A 314 -29.80 20.66 -4.88
C LYS A 314 -28.74 20.88 -5.93
N GLU A 315 -28.93 20.16 -7.02
CA GLU A 315 -28.48 20.47 -8.35
C GLU A 315 -28.51 21.98 -8.61
N ARG A 316 -27.33 22.55 -8.80
CA ARG A 316 -27.15 23.66 -9.72
C ARG A 316 -26.38 23.17 -10.92
N HIS A 317 -26.89 22.20 -11.63
CA HIS A 317 -26.57 22.05 -13.04
C HIS A 317 -27.42 23.05 -13.79
N LEU A 318 -26.94 24.29 -13.85
CA LEU A 318 -27.31 25.16 -14.93
C LEU A 318 -26.92 24.38 -16.20
N LEU A 319 -27.93 24.02 -16.97
CA LEU A 319 -27.78 23.59 -18.36
C LEU A 319 -27.03 24.70 -19.10
N MET A 320 -25.73 24.70 -19.10
CA MET A 320 -24.95 25.32 -20.14
C MET A 320 -24.93 24.36 -21.31
N ILE A 321 -25.97 24.47 -22.15
CA ILE A 321 -25.88 24.02 -23.54
C ILE A 321 -24.80 24.88 -24.18
N ARG A 322 -23.58 24.48 -24.09
CA ARG A 322 -22.49 25.00 -24.91
C ARG A 322 -22.59 24.32 -26.28
N GLN A 323 -23.15 25.04 -27.25
CA GLN A 323 -22.89 24.76 -28.65
C GLN A 323 -21.41 24.92 -28.91
N GLY A 324 -20.75 23.78 -29.09
CA GLY A 324 -19.36 23.65 -29.52
C GLY A 324 -19.00 22.18 -29.58
N ASN A 325 -18.41 21.72 -30.66
CA ASN A 325 -17.82 20.40 -30.81
C ASN A 325 -16.72 20.23 -29.75
N PHE A 326 -17.09 19.74 -28.55
CA PHE A 326 -16.14 19.28 -27.57
C PHE A 326 -15.83 17.83 -27.89
N ASP A 327 -14.60 17.58 -28.27
CA ASP A 327 -13.99 16.24 -28.30
C ASP A 327 -13.98 15.71 -26.88
N LEU A 328 -15.06 15.05 -26.46
CA LEU A 328 -15.20 14.46 -25.13
C LEU A 328 -14.21 13.29 -25.08
N LYS A 329 -13.05 13.54 -24.51
CA LYS A 329 -12.09 12.46 -24.29
C LYS A 329 -12.66 11.51 -23.25
N SER A 330 -12.60 10.21 -23.53
CA SER A 330 -13.02 9.16 -22.60
C SER A 330 -11.82 8.46 -22.01
N PHE A 331 -11.91 8.14 -20.70
CA PHE A 331 -11.04 7.23 -20.02
C PHE A 331 -11.83 5.99 -19.62
N ILE A 332 -11.59 4.86 -20.29
CA ILE A 332 -12.32 3.62 -20.09
C ILE A 332 -11.36 2.57 -19.57
N ALA A 333 -11.50 2.19 -18.29
CA ALA A 333 -10.71 1.16 -17.64
C ALA A 333 -11.34 -0.23 -17.84
N ASP A 334 -11.46 -0.68 -19.08
CA ASP A 334 -12.02 -1.97 -19.48
C ASP A 334 -10.96 -3.01 -19.89
N HIS A 335 -9.69 -2.72 -19.63
CA HIS A 335 -8.51 -3.56 -19.81
C HIS A 335 -7.63 -3.49 -18.55
N PRO A 336 -6.63 -4.38 -18.37
CA PRO A 336 -5.69 -4.30 -17.27
C PRO A 336 -5.07 -2.92 -17.10
N PHE A 337 -5.14 -2.37 -15.89
CA PHE A 337 -4.63 -1.04 -15.57
C PHE A 337 -3.87 -1.02 -14.25
N LEU A 338 -2.97 -0.05 -14.12
CA LEU A 338 -2.32 0.31 -12.85
C LEU A 338 -3.10 1.43 -12.17
N PHE A 339 -3.16 1.38 -10.85
CA PHE A 339 -3.73 2.45 -10.05
C PHE A 339 -2.90 2.71 -8.81
N PHE A 340 -2.94 3.97 -8.35
CA PHE A 340 -2.22 4.43 -7.17
C PHE A 340 -3.12 5.33 -6.36
N ILE A 341 -3.16 5.12 -5.05
CA ILE A 341 -3.75 6.06 -4.11
C ILE A 341 -2.61 6.81 -3.45
N ARG A 342 -2.55 8.12 -3.70
CA ARG A 342 -1.47 8.99 -3.26
C ARG A 342 -1.99 10.09 -2.35
N HIS A 343 -1.29 10.36 -1.27
CA HIS A 343 -1.53 11.52 -0.43
C HIS A 343 -0.85 12.75 -1.06
N ASN A 344 -1.62 13.57 -1.77
CA ASN A 344 -1.09 14.68 -2.55
C ASN A 344 -0.25 15.69 -1.75
N PRO A 345 -0.62 16.09 -0.51
CA PRO A 345 0.20 17.03 0.27
C PRO A 345 1.63 16.53 0.57
N THR A 346 1.82 15.21 0.73
CA THR A 346 3.13 14.61 1.01
C THR A 346 3.72 13.86 -0.18
N MET A 347 2.97 13.71 -1.26
CA MET A 347 3.32 12.95 -2.47
C MET A 347 3.56 11.45 -2.22
N ASN A 348 3.26 10.92 -1.01
CA ASN A 348 3.45 9.52 -0.70
C ASN A 348 2.42 8.62 -1.38
N ILE A 349 2.87 7.52 -1.94
CA ILE A 349 2.02 6.44 -2.42
C ILE A 349 1.57 5.64 -1.21
N LEU A 350 0.28 5.72 -0.89
CA LEU A 350 -0.34 4.96 0.21
C LEU A 350 -0.64 3.53 -0.22
N LEU A 351 -1.19 3.38 -1.43
CA LEU A 351 -1.58 2.11 -2.02
C LEU A 351 -1.20 2.08 -3.49
N ALA A 352 -0.81 0.92 -3.97
CA ALA A 352 -0.50 0.66 -5.36
C ALA A 352 -1.10 -0.68 -5.80
N GLY A 353 -1.57 -0.75 -7.04
CA GLY A 353 -2.16 -1.97 -7.54
C GLY A 353 -2.16 -2.07 -9.07
N ARG A 354 -2.35 -3.31 -9.52
CA ARG A 354 -2.67 -3.69 -10.88
C ARG A 354 -3.96 -4.49 -10.87
N PHE A 355 -4.95 -4.02 -11.59
CA PHE A 355 -6.19 -4.73 -11.80
C PHE A 355 -6.15 -5.41 -13.17
N CYS A 356 -6.12 -6.73 -13.19
CA CYS A 356 -6.02 -7.54 -14.39
C CYS A 356 -7.20 -8.48 -14.59
N CYS A 357 -7.83 -8.91 -13.50
CA CYS A 357 -8.84 -9.94 -13.55
C CYS A 357 -9.95 -9.64 -12.55
N PRO A 358 -11.17 -9.34 -13.01
CA PRO A 358 -12.36 -9.30 -12.18
C PRO A 358 -12.57 -10.66 -11.49
N VAL A 359 -12.88 -10.64 -10.20
CA VAL A 359 -13.19 -11.83 -9.39
C VAL A 359 -14.68 -12.13 -9.49
#